data_570b51eb8581d3795d19538c9532b867
#
_entry.id   570b51eb8581d3795d19538c9532b867
#
_cell.length_a   1.000
_cell.length_b   1.000
_cell.length_c   1.000
_cell.angle_alpha   90.00
_cell.angle_beta   90.00
_cell.angle_gamma   90.00
#
_symmetry.space_group_name_H-M   'P 1'
#
loop_
_entity.id
_entity.type
_entity.pdbx_description
1 polymer ?
#
loop_
_entity_poly.entity_id
_entity_poly.type
_entity_poly.pdbx_seq_one_letter_code
_entity_poly.pdbx_strand_id
1 'polypeptide(L)'
;MKDGRVTGVVTDMNVTFTAKCVVLTTGTFMNGLMHIGRTRLQGGRISEPASYGITEQLVELGFTAGRMKTGTPVRIDGRSIHFEEATEQRGEDDFHKFSFLDFQPRPLKQRSCWTIYTNEQVHDILRAGLPDSPLYNGQIQSIGPRYCPSIETKIVTFPDKTEHQLFLEPEGETTQEYYLNGFSSSLPLDIQIKALQEIPALRDVRIYRPGYAIEYDYFDPTQLNHNLETKQISNLFFAGQINGTTGYEEAGGQGLIAGINAHINCHGGAPFTLGRDEAYIGVLIDDLVTKGVDEPYRMFTSRAEYRILLRQDDADMRLTERAYRLGLAKRERYDLLTAKRDSVDRLIRFAQNYSIKPAYINEGLEALGTAPLKQGVRLIDLILRPQLDMAKLSTLVPALKQEISVIKNRREEIVEAAEIKMKYQGYIDREKMIADKISRLEHIRIRGKFDYSQIHALSTEARQKLERIDPETIAQASRIPGISPSDINILLLLVGR
;
A
#
# COMPACT_ATOMS: atom_id res chain seq x y z
N MET A 1 8.48 30.69 -7.43
CA MET A 1 8.77 30.62 -5.96
C MET A 1 9.02 32.03 -5.42
N LYS A 2 8.72 32.24 -4.14
CA LYS A 2 9.01 33.49 -3.43
C LYS A 2 9.36 33.15 -1.97
N ASP A 3 10.47 33.67 -1.48
CA ASP A 3 10.90 33.54 -0.07
C ASP A 3 10.89 32.08 0.45
N GLY A 4 11.45 31.14 -0.32
CA GLY A 4 11.51 29.70 0.03
C GLY A 4 10.15 28.97 0.01
N ARG A 5 9.13 29.57 -0.61
CA ARG A 5 7.77 29.01 -0.72
C ARG A 5 7.35 28.89 -2.17
N VAL A 6 6.66 27.79 -2.51
CA VAL A 6 6.04 27.66 -3.83
C VAL A 6 4.84 28.64 -3.93
N THR A 7 4.67 29.24 -5.08
CA THR A 7 3.58 30.22 -5.35
C THR A 7 2.75 29.85 -6.59
N GLY A 8 3.11 28.75 -7.27
CA GLY A 8 2.40 28.28 -8.45
C GLY A 8 3.30 27.47 -9.37
N VAL A 9 2.81 27.19 -10.55
CA VAL A 9 3.50 26.43 -11.60
C VAL A 9 3.36 27.14 -12.95
N VAL A 10 4.34 26.93 -13.83
CA VAL A 10 4.30 27.36 -15.23
C VAL A 10 4.31 26.11 -16.08
N THR A 11 3.39 26.01 -17.04
CA THR A 11 3.30 24.88 -17.98
C THR A 11 4.19 25.09 -19.19
N ASP A 12 4.44 24.02 -19.98
CA ASP A 12 5.17 24.07 -21.24
C ASP A 12 4.51 25.01 -22.28
N MET A 13 3.22 25.28 -22.14
CA MET A 13 2.52 26.29 -22.93
C MET A 13 2.71 27.73 -22.42
N ASN A 14 3.62 27.93 -21.47
CA ASN A 14 3.89 29.21 -20.82
C ASN A 14 2.68 29.81 -20.10
N VAL A 15 1.76 28.97 -19.61
CA VAL A 15 0.62 29.39 -18.79
C VAL A 15 0.99 29.27 -17.32
N THR A 16 0.82 30.36 -16.58
CA THR A 16 1.09 30.41 -15.14
C THR A 16 -0.20 30.14 -14.34
N PHE A 17 -0.12 29.17 -13.45
CA PHE A 17 -1.14 28.88 -12.43
C PHE A 17 -0.61 29.29 -11.07
N THR A 18 -1.21 30.28 -10.44
CA THR A 18 -0.87 30.68 -9.07
C THR A 18 -1.60 29.81 -8.06
N ALA A 19 -0.91 29.36 -7.03
CA ALA A 19 -1.47 28.48 -5.99
C ALA A 19 -0.79 28.72 -4.64
N LYS A 20 -1.53 28.49 -3.54
CA LYS A 20 -0.97 28.53 -2.19
C LYS A 20 -0.11 27.29 -1.89
N CYS A 21 -0.48 26.13 -2.43
CA CYS A 21 0.24 24.88 -2.30
C CYS A 21 0.30 24.18 -3.65
N VAL A 22 1.33 23.35 -3.85
CA VAL A 22 1.52 22.52 -5.04
C VAL A 22 1.80 21.08 -4.59
N VAL A 23 1.12 20.13 -5.21
CA VAL A 23 1.38 18.69 -5.01
C VAL A 23 1.90 18.10 -6.33
N LEU A 24 3.12 17.58 -6.34
CA LEU A 24 3.70 16.89 -7.49
C LEU A 24 3.38 15.40 -7.43
N THR A 25 2.74 14.90 -8.49
CA THR A 25 2.32 13.49 -8.64
C THR A 25 2.74 12.95 -10.00
N THR A 26 4.01 13.11 -10.31
CA THR A 26 4.59 13.03 -11.66
C THR A 26 4.62 11.62 -12.27
N GLY A 27 4.35 10.57 -11.50
CA GLY A 27 4.38 9.20 -12.00
C GLY A 27 5.72 8.85 -12.64
N THR A 28 5.69 8.37 -13.88
CA THR A 28 6.87 7.99 -14.67
C THR A 28 7.28 9.07 -15.69
N PHE A 29 6.78 10.30 -15.55
CA PHE A 29 6.90 11.32 -16.59
C PHE A 29 8.15 12.19 -16.48
N MET A 30 8.72 12.42 -15.28
CA MET A 30 9.93 13.25 -15.15
C MET A 30 11.11 12.59 -15.84
N ASN A 31 11.63 13.26 -16.88
CA ASN A 31 12.69 12.74 -17.74
C ASN A 31 12.44 11.30 -18.19
N GLY A 32 11.16 10.97 -18.45
CA GLY A 32 10.70 9.65 -18.81
C GLY A 32 11.32 9.15 -20.11
N LEU A 33 11.92 7.95 -20.07
CA LEU A 33 12.58 7.32 -21.19
C LEU A 33 12.17 5.85 -21.29
N MET A 34 11.40 5.53 -22.33
CA MET A 34 10.96 4.16 -22.62
C MET A 34 12.00 3.42 -23.45
N HIS A 35 12.15 2.12 -23.19
CA HIS A 35 13.05 1.21 -23.86
C HIS A 35 12.28 0.01 -24.43
N ILE A 36 12.44 -0.24 -25.74
CA ILE A 36 11.94 -1.41 -26.46
C ILE A 36 13.12 -1.95 -27.27
N GLY A 37 13.74 -3.01 -26.79
CA GLY A 37 15.03 -3.45 -27.33
C GLY A 37 16.04 -2.30 -27.28
N ARG A 38 16.74 -2.08 -28.36
CA ARG A 38 17.73 -0.99 -28.49
C ARG A 38 17.09 0.38 -28.72
N THR A 39 15.79 0.45 -29.03
CA THR A 39 15.07 1.71 -29.29
C THR A 39 14.79 2.44 -27.99
N ARG A 40 15.04 3.74 -27.99
CA ARG A 40 14.74 4.68 -26.89
C ARG A 40 13.70 5.68 -27.35
N LEU A 41 12.61 5.81 -26.59
CA LEU A 41 11.53 6.74 -26.88
C LEU A 41 11.33 7.65 -25.67
N GLN A 42 11.43 8.95 -25.89
CA GLN A 42 11.09 9.93 -24.86
C GLN A 42 9.58 9.91 -24.61
N GLY A 43 9.20 9.76 -23.34
CA GLY A 43 7.80 9.71 -22.94
C GLY A 43 7.64 9.17 -21.52
N GLY A 44 6.59 9.59 -20.86
CA GLY A 44 6.22 9.05 -19.54
C GLY A 44 5.42 7.74 -19.65
N ARG A 45 4.67 7.62 -20.73
CA ARG A 45 3.90 6.45 -21.15
C ARG A 45 3.81 6.44 -22.67
N ILE A 46 3.51 5.29 -23.27
CA ILE A 46 3.43 5.22 -24.74
C ILE A 46 2.38 6.22 -25.26
N SER A 47 2.76 6.98 -26.27
CA SER A 47 1.98 8.08 -26.85
C SER A 47 1.79 9.32 -25.97
N GLU A 48 2.45 9.39 -24.81
CA GLU A 48 2.40 10.57 -23.93
C GLU A 48 3.80 11.12 -23.67
N PRO A 49 4.04 12.43 -23.91
CA PRO A 49 5.37 13.03 -23.80
C PRO A 49 5.88 12.98 -22.34
N ALA A 50 7.18 12.99 -22.19
CA ALA A 50 7.83 13.17 -20.89
C ALA A 50 7.77 14.63 -20.45
N SER A 51 7.93 14.87 -19.15
CA SER A 51 8.05 16.19 -18.55
C SER A 51 9.52 16.49 -18.26
N TYR A 52 10.00 17.64 -18.75
CA TYR A 52 11.40 18.08 -18.62
C TYR A 52 11.49 19.37 -17.81
N GLY A 53 12.67 19.64 -17.23
CA GLY A 53 12.97 20.88 -16.54
C GLY A 53 12.59 20.91 -15.06
N ILE A 54 11.65 20.09 -14.61
CA ILE A 54 11.24 20.03 -13.20
C ILE A 54 12.34 19.41 -12.32
N THR A 55 12.93 18.31 -12.76
CA THR A 55 14.02 17.65 -12.02
C THR A 55 15.20 18.59 -11.87
N GLU A 56 15.65 19.19 -12.97
CA GLU A 56 16.79 20.10 -13.01
C GLU A 56 16.56 21.29 -12.06
N GLN A 57 15.38 21.91 -12.13
CA GLN A 57 15.02 23.02 -11.25
C GLN A 57 15.04 22.63 -9.78
N LEU A 58 14.51 21.46 -9.42
CA LEU A 58 14.50 20.99 -8.04
C LEU A 58 15.90 20.64 -7.54
N VAL A 59 16.75 20.05 -8.40
CA VAL A 59 18.17 19.78 -8.09
C VAL A 59 18.94 21.08 -7.84
N GLU A 60 18.73 22.12 -8.66
CA GLU A 60 19.31 23.47 -8.44
C GLU A 60 18.84 24.07 -7.11
N LEU A 61 17.67 23.71 -6.62
CA LEU A 61 17.11 24.11 -5.34
C LEU A 61 17.58 23.23 -4.16
N GLY A 62 18.51 22.31 -4.40
CA GLY A 62 19.15 21.49 -3.37
C GLY A 62 18.49 20.14 -3.12
N PHE A 63 17.55 19.69 -3.96
CA PHE A 63 16.99 18.36 -3.84
C PHE A 63 17.91 17.29 -4.41
N THR A 64 17.97 16.16 -3.74
CA THR A 64 18.67 14.95 -4.24
C THR A 64 17.68 14.13 -5.06
N ALA A 65 18.00 14.00 -6.35
CA ALA A 65 17.26 13.15 -7.28
C ALA A 65 18.02 11.84 -7.56
N GLY A 66 17.29 10.84 -7.98
CA GLY A 66 17.82 9.59 -8.50
C GLY A 66 16.96 9.09 -9.65
N ARG A 67 17.32 7.92 -10.19
CA ARG A 67 16.63 7.36 -11.33
C ARG A 67 16.17 5.94 -11.01
N MET A 68 14.91 5.64 -11.28
CA MET A 68 14.30 4.32 -11.11
C MET A 68 13.76 3.78 -12.43
N LYS A 69 13.55 2.49 -12.48
CA LYS A 69 12.99 1.78 -13.62
C LYS A 69 11.75 1.01 -13.20
N THR A 70 10.75 1.01 -14.07
CA THR A 70 9.64 0.04 -14.01
C THR A 70 9.39 -0.51 -15.42
N GLY A 71 8.36 -1.33 -15.58
CA GLY A 71 8.00 -1.90 -16.88
C GLY A 71 6.51 -2.15 -16.98
N THR A 72 6.07 -2.40 -18.19
CA THR A 72 4.69 -2.77 -18.49
C THR A 72 4.67 -3.89 -19.53
N PRO A 73 3.68 -4.82 -19.47
CA PRO A 73 3.52 -5.85 -20.49
C PRO A 73 2.80 -5.30 -21.73
N VAL A 74 2.73 -6.14 -22.74
CA VAL A 74 1.95 -5.88 -23.96
C VAL A 74 0.48 -5.70 -23.65
N ARG A 75 -0.19 -4.93 -24.52
CA ARG A 75 -1.66 -4.87 -24.60
C ARG A 75 -2.11 -5.63 -25.82
N ILE A 76 -3.00 -6.60 -25.62
CA ILE A 76 -3.44 -7.58 -26.62
C ILE A 76 -4.86 -7.27 -27.07
N ASP A 77 -5.12 -7.45 -28.36
CA ASP A 77 -6.49 -7.45 -28.91
C ASP A 77 -7.20 -8.74 -28.51
N GLY A 78 -8.22 -8.63 -27.67
CA GLY A 78 -9.00 -9.77 -27.17
C GLY A 78 -9.66 -10.61 -28.27
N ARG A 79 -9.86 -10.06 -29.47
CA ARG A 79 -10.38 -10.79 -30.63
C ARG A 79 -9.38 -11.77 -31.24
N SER A 80 -8.12 -11.64 -30.88
CA SER A 80 -7.02 -12.52 -31.31
C SER A 80 -6.62 -13.55 -30.26
N ILE A 81 -7.36 -13.64 -29.15
CA ILE A 81 -7.10 -14.60 -28.08
C ILE A 81 -7.97 -15.84 -28.27
N HIS A 82 -7.36 -16.99 -28.20
CA HIS A 82 -8.04 -18.29 -28.20
C HIS A 82 -8.37 -18.69 -26.76
N PHE A 83 -9.51 -18.20 -26.25
CA PHE A 83 -9.91 -18.41 -24.86
C PHE A 83 -10.18 -19.88 -24.51
N GLU A 84 -10.45 -20.71 -25.50
CA GLU A 84 -10.59 -22.17 -25.35
C GLU A 84 -9.29 -22.87 -24.90
N GLU A 85 -8.13 -22.21 -25.10
CA GLU A 85 -6.81 -22.67 -24.69
C GLU A 85 -6.37 -22.02 -23.35
N ALA A 86 -7.27 -21.30 -22.68
CA ALA A 86 -6.99 -20.60 -21.43
C ALA A 86 -7.93 -21.09 -20.32
N THR A 87 -7.48 -20.98 -19.08
CA THR A 87 -8.31 -21.32 -17.91
C THR A 87 -9.03 -20.10 -17.40
N GLU A 88 -10.36 -20.09 -17.46
CA GLU A 88 -11.18 -18.99 -16.95
C GLU A 88 -11.06 -18.90 -15.43
N GLN A 89 -10.81 -17.68 -14.95
CA GLN A 89 -10.92 -17.30 -13.55
C GLN A 89 -12.06 -16.31 -13.38
N ARG A 90 -13.18 -16.80 -12.88
CA ARG A 90 -14.35 -15.98 -12.59
C ARG A 90 -14.12 -15.11 -11.36
N GLY A 91 -14.78 -13.96 -11.30
CA GLY A 91 -14.86 -13.16 -10.09
C GLY A 91 -15.65 -13.89 -8.99
N GLU A 92 -15.59 -13.35 -7.79
CA GLU A 92 -16.36 -13.86 -6.64
C GLU A 92 -17.86 -13.59 -6.84
N ASP A 93 -18.69 -14.59 -6.51
CA ASP A 93 -20.16 -14.44 -6.51
C ASP A 93 -20.63 -13.64 -5.29
N ASP A 94 -19.84 -13.67 -4.20
CA ASP A 94 -20.07 -12.93 -2.97
C ASP A 94 -19.32 -11.61 -3.01
N PHE A 95 -20.05 -10.51 -3.08
CA PHE A 95 -19.49 -9.18 -3.23
C PHE A 95 -19.16 -8.56 -1.87
N HIS A 96 -17.88 -8.51 -1.53
CA HIS A 96 -17.37 -7.78 -0.37
C HIS A 96 -17.01 -6.35 -0.74
N LYS A 97 -17.75 -5.39 -0.18
CA LYS A 97 -17.47 -3.96 -0.39
C LYS A 97 -16.25 -3.49 0.41
N PHE A 98 -15.46 -2.60 -0.16
CA PHE A 98 -14.36 -1.92 0.56
C PHE A 98 -14.85 -0.75 1.44
N SER A 99 -16.04 -0.21 1.16
CA SER A 99 -16.62 0.91 1.90
C SER A 99 -17.41 0.45 3.12
N PHE A 100 -17.30 1.19 4.22
CA PHE A 100 -18.16 1.03 5.39
C PHE A 100 -19.52 1.75 5.25
N LEU A 101 -19.75 2.47 4.16
CA LEU A 101 -21.06 3.04 3.84
C LEU A 101 -21.95 2.00 3.20
N ASP A 102 -23.26 2.12 3.43
CA ASP A 102 -24.24 1.34 2.68
C ASP A 102 -24.21 1.81 1.23
N PHE A 103 -24.11 0.86 0.31
CA PHE A 103 -24.18 1.19 -1.09
C PHE A 103 -24.91 0.10 -1.85
N GLN A 104 -25.66 0.54 -2.87
CA GLN A 104 -26.26 -0.36 -3.83
C GLN A 104 -25.19 -0.73 -4.86
N PRO A 105 -24.79 -2.00 -4.98
CA PRO A 105 -23.87 -2.40 -6.02
C PRO A 105 -24.52 -2.07 -7.37
N ARG A 106 -23.77 -1.36 -8.22
CA ARG A 106 -24.19 -1.26 -9.62
C ARG A 106 -24.18 -2.67 -10.19
N PRO A 107 -25.17 -3.07 -10.97
CA PRO A 107 -25.18 -4.35 -11.64
C PRO A 107 -24.13 -4.34 -12.75
N LEU A 108 -22.84 -4.40 -12.37
CA LEU A 108 -21.75 -4.55 -13.31
C LEU A 108 -21.73 -6.01 -13.77
N LYS A 109 -21.57 -6.20 -15.07
CA LYS A 109 -21.32 -7.52 -15.62
C LYS A 109 -19.95 -7.99 -15.11
N GLN A 110 -19.93 -9.11 -14.42
CA GLN A 110 -18.66 -9.74 -14.01
C GLN A 110 -17.81 -10.05 -15.26
N ARG A 111 -16.53 -9.68 -15.16
CA ARG A 111 -15.51 -9.98 -16.15
C ARG A 111 -14.53 -10.98 -15.56
N SER A 112 -14.31 -12.07 -16.30
CA SER A 112 -13.31 -13.06 -15.92
C SER A 112 -11.91 -12.60 -16.34
N CYS A 113 -10.91 -12.95 -15.54
CA CYS A 113 -9.54 -13.06 -15.98
C CYS A 113 -9.27 -14.47 -16.53
N TRP A 114 -8.18 -14.65 -17.25
CA TRP A 114 -7.85 -15.93 -17.85
C TRP A 114 -6.40 -16.26 -17.57
N THR A 115 -6.12 -17.48 -17.10
CA THR A 115 -4.76 -17.95 -16.85
C THR A 115 -4.23 -18.69 -18.07
N ILE A 116 -3.02 -18.33 -18.47
CA ILE A 116 -2.21 -19.01 -19.48
C ILE A 116 -0.79 -19.18 -18.96
N TYR A 117 0.03 -19.96 -19.66
CA TYR A 117 1.41 -20.24 -19.26
C TYR A 117 2.37 -20.04 -20.43
N THR A 118 3.60 -19.60 -20.12
CA THR A 118 4.72 -19.73 -21.07
C THR A 118 5.13 -21.20 -21.18
N ASN A 119 5.98 -21.52 -22.14
CA ASN A 119 6.58 -22.84 -22.34
C ASN A 119 8.07 -22.70 -22.69
N GLU A 120 8.77 -23.82 -22.90
CA GLU A 120 10.20 -23.82 -23.19
C GLU A 120 10.53 -23.10 -24.49
N GLN A 121 9.68 -23.20 -25.54
CA GLN A 121 9.87 -22.50 -26.82
C GLN A 121 9.81 -20.98 -26.62
N VAL A 122 8.86 -20.50 -25.81
CA VAL A 122 8.80 -19.09 -25.39
C VAL A 122 10.09 -18.68 -24.72
N HIS A 123 10.59 -19.48 -23.78
CA HIS A 123 11.81 -19.18 -23.03
C HIS A 123 13.04 -19.13 -23.92
N ASP A 124 13.15 -20.03 -24.91
CA ASP A 124 14.27 -20.05 -25.85
C ASP A 124 14.30 -18.81 -26.74
N ILE A 125 13.14 -18.38 -27.24
CA ILE A 125 13.03 -17.13 -28.02
C ILE A 125 13.43 -15.93 -27.15
N LEU A 126 12.96 -15.86 -25.91
CA LEU A 126 13.29 -14.77 -25.00
C LEU A 126 14.79 -14.78 -24.63
N ARG A 127 15.40 -15.95 -24.39
CA ARG A 127 16.83 -16.10 -24.13
C ARG A 127 17.67 -15.62 -25.33
N ALA A 128 17.27 -15.98 -26.55
CA ALA A 128 17.95 -15.51 -27.76
C ALA A 128 17.88 -13.98 -27.92
N GLY A 129 16.83 -13.35 -27.39
CA GLY A 129 16.65 -11.91 -27.42
C GLY A 129 17.41 -11.12 -26.35
N LEU A 130 17.98 -11.78 -25.33
CA LEU A 130 18.65 -11.11 -24.20
C LEU A 130 19.78 -10.13 -24.60
N PRO A 131 20.60 -10.38 -25.61
CA PRO A 131 21.63 -9.43 -26.07
C PRO A 131 21.06 -8.08 -26.51
N ASP A 132 19.79 -8.04 -26.91
CA ASP A 132 19.07 -6.80 -27.30
C ASP A 132 18.16 -6.26 -26.20
N SER A 133 18.12 -6.90 -25.02
CA SER A 133 17.39 -6.41 -23.86
C SER A 133 18.13 -5.22 -23.24
N PRO A 134 17.48 -4.08 -23.05
CA PRO A 134 18.08 -2.91 -22.39
C PRO A 134 18.49 -3.19 -20.93
N LEU A 135 17.92 -4.21 -20.30
CA LEU A 135 18.29 -4.65 -18.96
C LEU A 135 19.63 -5.40 -18.91
N TYR A 136 20.01 -6.06 -20.01
CA TYR A 136 21.21 -6.93 -20.08
C TYR A 136 22.31 -6.37 -20.99
N ASN A 137 22.00 -5.41 -21.86
CA ASN A 137 22.97 -4.78 -22.76
C ASN A 137 23.63 -3.51 -22.17
N GLY A 138 23.30 -3.14 -20.93
CA GLY A 138 23.87 -1.98 -20.24
C GLY A 138 23.18 -0.63 -20.52
N GLN A 139 22.09 -0.61 -21.29
CA GLN A 139 21.33 0.63 -21.55
C GLN A 139 20.65 1.16 -20.29
N ILE A 140 20.04 0.27 -19.49
CA ILE A 140 19.38 0.59 -18.23
C ILE A 140 20.36 0.24 -17.10
N GLN A 141 20.68 1.26 -16.29
CA GLN A 141 21.52 1.09 -15.09
C GLN A 141 20.74 1.36 -13.81
N SER A 142 19.53 1.89 -13.93
CA SER A 142 18.65 2.17 -12.80
C SER A 142 18.03 0.90 -12.21
N ILE A 143 17.71 0.95 -10.91
CA ILE A 143 17.17 -0.17 -10.17
C ILE A 143 15.66 -0.30 -10.45
N GLY A 144 15.23 -1.53 -10.77
CA GLY A 144 13.83 -1.88 -10.96
C GLY A 144 13.20 -2.55 -9.73
N PRO A 145 11.87 -2.70 -9.73
CA PRO A 145 11.15 -3.33 -8.62
C PRO A 145 11.48 -4.82 -8.49
N ARG A 146 11.85 -5.26 -7.30
CA ARG A 146 12.18 -6.66 -6.99
C ARG A 146 10.99 -7.61 -7.18
N TYR A 147 9.78 -7.14 -6.87
CA TYR A 147 8.58 -7.98 -6.77
C TYR A 147 7.74 -8.04 -8.05
N CYS A 148 8.12 -7.31 -9.09
CA CYS A 148 7.51 -7.40 -10.41
C CYS A 148 8.61 -7.48 -11.48
N PRO A 149 9.38 -8.59 -11.52
CA PRO A 149 10.44 -8.74 -12.52
C PRO A 149 9.84 -8.87 -13.91
N SER A 150 10.55 -8.36 -14.91
CA SER A 150 10.21 -8.62 -16.31
C SER A 150 10.30 -10.12 -16.62
N ILE A 151 9.69 -10.55 -17.72
CA ILE A 151 9.76 -11.96 -18.12
C ILE A 151 11.21 -12.38 -18.40
N GLU A 152 12.03 -11.49 -18.95
CA GLU A 152 13.47 -11.72 -19.16
C GLU A 152 14.18 -12.01 -17.83
N THR A 153 13.86 -11.24 -16.80
CA THR A 153 14.44 -11.45 -15.46
C THR A 153 13.98 -12.78 -14.86
N LYS A 154 12.72 -13.17 -15.07
CA LYS A 154 12.20 -14.46 -14.58
C LYS A 154 12.94 -15.64 -15.19
N ILE A 155 13.14 -15.67 -16.52
CA ILE A 155 13.81 -16.77 -17.19
C ILE A 155 15.31 -16.85 -16.89
N VAL A 156 15.96 -15.73 -16.57
CA VAL A 156 17.36 -15.70 -16.16
C VAL A 156 17.51 -16.14 -14.70
N THR A 157 16.63 -15.66 -13.81
CA THR A 157 16.69 -15.95 -12.38
C THR A 157 16.25 -17.40 -12.06
N PHE A 158 15.31 -17.94 -12.84
CA PHE A 158 14.73 -19.27 -12.65
C PHE A 158 14.88 -20.12 -13.91
N PRO A 159 16.12 -20.46 -14.32
CA PRO A 159 16.40 -21.13 -15.61
C PRO A 159 15.81 -22.54 -15.70
N ASP A 160 15.60 -23.20 -14.56
CA ASP A 160 15.07 -24.57 -14.49
C ASP A 160 13.53 -24.62 -14.57
N LYS A 161 12.84 -23.48 -14.54
CA LYS A 161 11.40 -23.46 -14.72
C LYS A 161 11.04 -23.56 -16.19
N THR A 162 10.19 -24.53 -16.50
CA THR A 162 9.69 -24.79 -17.86
C THR A 162 8.51 -23.88 -18.25
N GLU A 163 7.85 -23.26 -17.25
CA GLU A 163 6.71 -22.40 -17.46
C GLU A 163 6.61 -21.28 -16.43
N HIS A 164 6.00 -20.16 -16.80
CA HIS A 164 5.59 -19.07 -15.92
C HIS A 164 4.13 -18.75 -16.16
N GLN A 165 3.38 -18.60 -15.07
CA GLN A 165 1.99 -18.21 -15.11
C GLN A 165 1.82 -16.77 -15.57
N LEU A 166 0.83 -16.55 -16.43
CA LEU A 166 0.41 -15.27 -16.96
C LEU A 166 -1.10 -15.10 -16.80
N PHE A 167 -1.56 -13.87 -16.71
CA PHE A 167 -2.98 -13.55 -16.63
C PHE A 167 -3.39 -12.59 -17.74
N LEU A 168 -4.45 -12.93 -18.44
CA LEU A 168 -5.15 -12.07 -19.38
C LEU A 168 -6.24 -11.32 -18.61
N GLU A 169 -6.06 -10.02 -18.47
CA GLU A 169 -6.94 -9.15 -17.69
C GLU A 169 -7.62 -8.13 -18.62
N PRO A 170 -8.96 -8.09 -18.70
CA PRO A 170 -9.62 -7.07 -19.52
C PRO A 170 -9.40 -5.68 -18.93
N GLU A 171 -8.95 -4.72 -19.75
CA GLU A 171 -8.66 -3.36 -19.26
C GLU A 171 -9.92 -2.51 -19.01
N GLY A 172 -11.09 -2.99 -19.39
CA GLY A 172 -12.32 -2.27 -19.14
C GLY A 172 -13.57 -3.02 -19.63
N GLU A 173 -14.73 -2.46 -19.34
CA GLU A 173 -16.00 -3.11 -19.59
C GLU A 173 -16.34 -3.18 -21.10
N THR A 174 -15.96 -2.16 -21.86
CA THR A 174 -16.34 -1.98 -23.27
C THR A 174 -15.19 -2.11 -24.25
N THR A 175 -13.94 -2.22 -23.75
CA THR A 175 -12.76 -2.36 -24.60
C THR A 175 -12.47 -3.82 -24.95
N GLN A 176 -11.78 -4.03 -26.07
CA GLN A 176 -11.19 -5.31 -26.46
C GLN A 176 -9.71 -5.43 -26.06
N GLU A 177 -9.20 -4.46 -25.29
CA GLU A 177 -7.81 -4.43 -24.85
C GLU A 177 -7.63 -5.28 -23.61
N TYR A 178 -6.69 -6.23 -23.67
CA TYR A 178 -6.29 -7.10 -22.57
C TYR A 178 -4.88 -6.80 -22.12
N TYR A 179 -4.69 -6.70 -20.82
CA TYR A 179 -3.41 -6.59 -20.14
C TYR A 179 -2.84 -7.98 -19.90
N LEU A 180 -1.62 -8.26 -20.37
CA LEU A 180 -0.96 -9.55 -20.14
C LEU A 180 -0.09 -9.49 -18.88
N ASN A 181 -0.71 -9.61 -17.72
CA ASN A 181 -0.01 -9.61 -16.44
C ASN A 181 0.98 -10.78 -16.35
N GLY A 182 2.19 -10.48 -15.89
CA GLY A 182 3.28 -11.45 -15.75
C GLY A 182 4.26 -11.50 -16.93
N PHE A 183 3.92 -10.88 -18.09
CA PHE A 183 4.77 -10.78 -19.28
C PHE A 183 5.27 -9.34 -19.52
N SER A 184 5.66 -8.63 -18.47
CA SER A 184 6.36 -7.35 -18.65
C SER A 184 7.68 -7.61 -19.36
N SER A 185 7.93 -6.92 -20.46
CA SER A 185 9.12 -7.12 -21.29
C SER A 185 9.61 -5.82 -21.87
N SER A 186 10.94 -5.72 -22.02
CA SER A 186 11.61 -4.63 -22.73
C SER A 186 12.36 -5.12 -23.98
N LEU A 187 12.23 -6.36 -24.36
CA LEU A 187 12.80 -6.95 -25.57
C LEU A 187 12.30 -6.25 -26.84
N PRO A 188 13.01 -6.37 -27.98
CA PRO A 188 12.51 -5.91 -29.27
C PRO A 188 11.10 -6.44 -29.58
N LEU A 189 10.29 -5.63 -30.25
CA LEU A 189 8.88 -5.94 -30.50
C LEU A 189 8.70 -7.26 -31.27
N ASP A 190 9.56 -7.53 -32.25
CA ASP A 190 9.50 -8.76 -33.02
C ASP A 190 9.78 -10.02 -32.15
N ILE A 191 10.68 -9.91 -31.17
CA ILE A 191 10.93 -10.98 -30.18
C ILE A 191 9.71 -11.16 -29.28
N GLN A 192 9.11 -10.06 -28.81
CA GLN A 192 7.89 -10.14 -28.00
C GLN A 192 6.76 -10.87 -28.76
N ILE A 193 6.52 -10.51 -30.04
CA ILE A 193 5.49 -11.13 -30.87
C ILE A 193 5.79 -12.62 -31.09
N LYS A 194 7.01 -12.98 -31.50
CA LYS A 194 7.40 -14.36 -31.73
C LYS A 194 7.22 -15.23 -30.47
N ALA A 195 7.66 -14.70 -29.31
CA ALA A 195 7.52 -15.41 -28.05
C ALA A 195 6.06 -15.61 -27.66
N LEU A 196 5.20 -14.63 -27.85
CA LEU A 196 3.77 -14.73 -27.55
C LEU A 196 3.05 -15.72 -28.48
N GLN A 197 3.45 -15.81 -29.74
CA GLN A 197 2.85 -16.74 -30.72
C GLN A 197 3.09 -18.20 -30.41
N GLU A 198 4.12 -18.53 -29.59
CA GLU A 198 4.38 -19.88 -29.10
C GLU A 198 3.47 -20.28 -27.91
N ILE A 199 2.67 -19.36 -27.39
CA ILE A 199 1.65 -19.66 -26.38
C ILE A 199 0.36 -20.07 -27.11
N PRO A 200 -0.20 -21.29 -26.90
CA PRO A 200 -1.36 -21.77 -27.65
C PRO A 200 -2.53 -20.78 -27.73
N ALA A 201 -2.87 -20.15 -26.60
CA ALA A 201 -3.95 -19.16 -26.55
C ALA A 201 -3.62 -17.87 -27.34
N LEU A 202 -2.38 -17.62 -27.70
CA LEU A 202 -1.90 -16.39 -28.32
C LEU A 202 -1.27 -16.60 -29.71
N ARG A 203 -1.45 -17.80 -30.34
CA ARG A 203 -0.84 -18.14 -31.65
C ARG A 203 -1.14 -17.13 -32.77
N ASP A 204 -2.29 -16.46 -32.71
CA ASP A 204 -2.71 -15.42 -33.68
C ASP A 204 -2.70 -14.02 -33.09
N VAL A 205 -1.87 -13.79 -32.04
CA VAL A 205 -1.90 -12.57 -31.23
C VAL A 205 -1.70 -11.29 -32.06
N ARG A 206 -2.54 -10.30 -31.79
CA ARG A 206 -2.41 -8.92 -32.25
C ARG A 206 -2.17 -8.00 -31.06
N ILE A 207 -1.17 -7.15 -31.19
CA ILE A 207 -0.74 -6.27 -30.09
C ILE A 207 -1.21 -4.84 -30.39
N TYR A 208 -1.93 -4.22 -29.46
CA TYR A 208 -2.25 -2.81 -29.48
C TYR A 208 -1.04 -1.95 -29.06
N ARG A 209 -0.32 -2.39 -28.02
CA ARG A 209 0.84 -1.69 -27.45
C ARG A 209 1.91 -2.70 -27.06
N PRO A 210 3.18 -2.43 -27.39
CA PRO A 210 4.29 -3.29 -26.96
C PRO A 210 4.52 -3.20 -25.46
N GLY A 211 5.15 -4.21 -24.90
CA GLY A 211 5.81 -4.11 -23.61
C GLY A 211 7.03 -3.19 -23.69
N TYR A 212 7.32 -2.48 -22.62
CA TYR A 212 8.53 -1.64 -22.53
C TYR A 212 9.00 -1.52 -21.09
N ALA A 213 10.29 -1.23 -20.92
CA ALA A 213 10.81 -0.69 -19.67
C ALA A 213 10.77 0.84 -19.74
N ILE A 214 10.57 1.50 -18.62
CA ILE A 214 10.63 2.95 -18.51
C ILE A 214 11.53 3.36 -17.35
N GLU A 215 12.47 4.26 -17.63
CA GLU A 215 13.25 4.97 -16.62
C GLU A 215 12.65 6.35 -16.39
N TYR A 216 12.63 6.78 -15.14
CA TYR A 216 12.09 8.07 -14.71
C TYR A 216 12.81 8.57 -13.47
N ASP A 217 12.73 9.88 -13.24
CA ASP A 217 13.35 10.48 -12.06
C ASP A 217 12.45 10.39 -10.83
N TYR A 218 13.09 10.20 -9.67
CA TYR A 218 12.48 10.29 -8.35
C TYR A 218 13.34 11.14 -7.42
N PHE A 219 12.80 11.56 -6.30
CA PHE A 219 13.52 12.27 -5.25
C PHE A 219 13.62 11.43 -4.00
N ASP A 220 14.76 11.51 -3.30
CA ASP A 220 14.95 10.82 -2.02
C ASP A 220 13.86 11.27 -1.03
N PRO A 221 12.96 10.37 -0.60
CA PRO A 221 11.84 10.72 0.25
C PRO A 221 12.24 11.14 1.67
N THR A 222 13.49 10.93 2.08
CA THR A 222 14.01 11.46 3.35
C THR A 222 14.04 12.98 3.40
N GLN A 223 13.88 13.65 2.26
CA GLN A 223 13.75 15.11 2.12
C GLN A 223 12.34 15.62 2.43
N LEU A 224 11.41 14.72 2.77
CA LEU A 224 10.03 15.04 3.13
C LEU A 224 9.80 14.97 4.63
N ASN A 225 8.83 15.75 5.08
CA ASN A 225 8.22 15.60 6.39
C ASN A 225 7.13 14.50 6.36
N HIS A 226 6.66 14.04 7.51
CA HIS A 226 5.60 13.01 7.62
C HIS A 226 4.24 13.43 7.03
N ASN A 227 4.04 14.72 6.79
CA ASN A 227 2.90 15.26 6.06
C ASN A 227 3.11 15.31 4.54
N LEU A 228 4.25 14.78 4.04
CA LEU A 228 4.70 14.79 2.65
C LEU A 228 5.04 16.17 2.08
N GLU A 229 5.12 17.22 2.90
CA GLU A 229 5.68 18.51 2.54
C GLU A 229 7.20 18.40 2.46
N THR A 230 7.81 19.05 1.48
CA THR A 230 9.28 19.09 1.37
C THR A 230 9.89 19.88 2.53
N LYS A 231 11.10 19.48 2.95
CA LYS A 231 11.85 20.18 4.01
C LYS A 231 12.45 21.51 3.52
N GLN A 232 12.80 21.56 2.23
CA GLN A 232 13.50 22.70 1.62
C GLN A 232 12.55 23.82 1.17
N ILE A 233 11.36 23.48 0.66
CA ILE A 233 10.42 24.42 0.07
C ILE A 233 9.06 24.28 0.74
N SER A 234 8.62 25.34 1.38
CA SER A 234 7.31 25.38 2.04
C SER A 234 6.16 25.28 1.02
N ASN A 235 5.09 24.58 1.39
CA ASN A 235 3.86 24.38 0.62
C ASN A 235 4.05 23.56 -0.68
N LEU A 236 5.20 22.88 -0.84
CA LEU A 236 5.46 21.93 -1.91
C LEU A 236 5.40 20.51 -1.36
N PHE A 237 4.57 19.67 -1.97
CA PHE A 237 4.32 18.30 -1.56
C PHE A 237 4.67 17.32 -2.68
N PHE A 238 5.22 16.16 -2.33
CA PHE A 238 5.47 15.07 -3.27
C PHE A 238 4.63 13.85 -2.91
N ALA A 239 4.01 13.20 -3.91
CA ALA A 239 3.22 12.01 -3.67
C ALA A 239 3.30 11.01 -4.84
N GLY A 240 3.40 9.73 -4.53
CA GLY A 240 3.46 8.65 -5.50
C GLY A 240 4.88 8.29 -5.93
N GLN A 241 5.05 7.93 -7.20
CA GLN A 241 6.32 7.42 -7.73
C GLN A 241 7.49 8.42 -7.64
N ILE A 242 7.22 9.70 -7.57
CA ILE A 242 8.22 10.75 -7.33
C ILE A 242 9.01 10.51 -6.04
N ASN A 243 8.44 9.78 -5.08
CA ASN A 243 9.05 9.40 -3.81
C ASN A 243 9.70 8.00 -3.84
N GLY A 244 9.92 7.44 -5.04
CA GLY A 244 10.55 6.13 -5.20
C GLY A 244 9.67 4.94 -4.83
N THR A 245 8.35 5.08 -4.89
CA THR A 245 7.40 3.97 -4.72
C THR A 245 6.92 3.42 -6.06
N THR A 246 6.46 2.18 -6.05
CA THR A 246 5.70 1.59 -7.17
C THR A 246 4.43 0.95 -6.62
N GLY A 247 3.30 1.15 -7.31
CA GLY A 247 1.99 0.60 -6.97
C GLY A 247 0.93 1.68 -6.82
N TYR A 248 -0.29 1.32 -7.20
CA TYR A 248 -1.43 2.24 -7.15
C TYR A 248 -1.82 2.58 -5.72
N GLU A 249 -1.74 1.62 -4.82
CA GLU A 249 -2.09 1.74 -3.42
C GLU A 249 -1.14 2.70 -2.69
N GLU A 250 0.15 2.58 -2.95
CA GLU A 250 1.17 3.49 -2.40
C GLU A 250 0.95 4.92 -2.91
N ALA A 251 0.69 5.08 -4.20
CA ALA A 251 0.43 6.39 -4.79
C ALA A 251 -0.87 7.00 -4.27
N GLY A 252 -1.94 6.21 -4.15
CA GLY A 252 -3.23 6.64 -3.61
C GLY A 252 -3.13 7.09 -2.15
N GLY A 253 -2.42 6.31 -1.31
CA GLY A 253 -2.19 6.65 0.10
C GLY A 253 -1.40 7.95 0.27
N GLN A 254 -0.31 8.11 -0.48
CA GLN A 254 0.50 9.34 -0.46
C GLN A 254 -0.30 10.54 -0.99
N GLY A 255 -1.00 10.39 -2.12
CA GLY A 255 -1.82 11.45 -2.70
C GLY A 255 -2.90 11.95 -1.74
N LEU A 256 -3.55 11.02 -1.01
CA LEU A 256 -4.53 11.36 0.02
C LEU A 256 -3.91 12.22 1.13
N ILE A 257 -2.78 11.80 1.70
CA ILE A 257 -2.13 12.53 2.80
C ILE A 257 -1.58 13.88 2.33
N ALA A 258 -0.94 13.93 1.15
CA ALA A 258 -0.44 15.19 0.59
C ALA A 258 -1.59 16.19 0.32
N GLY A 259 -2.70 15.71 -0.26
CA GLY A 259 -3.87 16.54 -0.53
C GLY A 259 -4.53 17.09 0.74
N ILE A 260 -4.67 16.27 1.79
CA ILE A 260 -5.17 16.70 3.11
C ILE A 260 -4.27 17.80 3.68
N ASN A 261 -2.95 17.58 3.67
CA ASN A 261 -2.01 18.53 4.27
C ASN A 261 -1.85 19.81 3.44
N ALA A 262 -1.91 19.73 2.12
CA ALA A 262 -1.95 20.91 1.27
C ALA A 262 -3.18 21.78 1.58
N HIS A 263 -4.36 21.17 1.78
CA HIS A 263 -5.56 21.88 2.23
C HIS A 263 -5.36 22.51 3.61
N ILE A 264 -4.83 21.76 4.57
CA ILE A 264 -4.56 22.25 5.93
C ILE A 264 -3.60 23.44 5.90
N ASN A 265 -2.50 23.36 5.15
CA ASN A 265 -1.55 24.47 5.01
C ASN A 265 -2.18 25.72 4.41
N CYS A 266 -3.10 25.57 3.44
CA CYS A 266 -3.84 26.70 2.86
C CYS A 266 -4.68 27.47 3.91
N HIS A 267 -5.04 26.80 5.02
CA HIS A 267 -5.92 27.35 6.07
C HIS A 267 -5.19 27.55 7.40
N GLY A 268 -3.87 27.34 7.45
CA GLY A 268 -3.06 27.58 8.65
C GLY A 268 -3.30 26.59 9.78
N GLY A 269 -3.77 25.39 9.48
CA GLY A 269 -4.00 24.31 10.44
C GLY A 269 -2.74 23.53 10.81
N ALA A 270 -2.83 22.69 11.85
CA ALA A 270 -1.75 21.77 12.24
C ALA A 270 -1.67 20.57 11.28
N PRO A 271 -0.45 20.10 10.91
CA PRO A 271 -0.28 18.98 10.01
C PRO A 271 -1.01 17.72 10.47
N PHE A 272 -1.61 17.00 9.52
CA PHE A 272 -2.22 15.71 9.73
C PHE A 272 -1.23 14.59 9.39
N THR A 273 -0.95 13.73 10.35
CA THR A 273 -0.09 12.55 10.18
C THR A 273 -0.77 11.33 10.79
N LEU A 274 -0.37 10.16 10.32
CA LEU A 274 -0.82 8.86 10.83
C LEU A 274 0.38 8.10 11.39
N GLY A 275 0.19 7.51 12.58
CA GLY A 275 1.19 6.64 13.22
C GLY A 275 1.27 5.27 12.54
N ARG A 276 2.36 4.56 12.81
CA ARG A 276 2.59 3.17 12.35
C ARG A 276 1.62 2.17 12.99
N ASP A 277 1.07 2.50 14.14
CA ASP A 277 0.05 1.74 14.87
C ASP A 277 -1.40 2.14 14.51
N GLU A 278 -1.57 3.20 13.72
CA GLU A 278 -2.88 3.72 13.33
C GLU A 278 -3.31 3.28 11.92
N ALA A 279 -2.37 3.25 10.96
CA ALA A 279 -2.70 2.91 9.57
C ALA A 279 -1.49 2.39 8.78
N TYR A 280 -1.72 1.52 7.78
CA TYR A 280 -0.70 1.14 6.81
C TYR A 280 -0.13 2.33 6.03
N ILE A 281 -0.93 3.38 5.78
CA ILE A 281 -0.45 4.65 5.21
C ILE A 281 0.58 5.30 6.15
N GLY A 282 0.41 5.20 7.46
CA GLY A 282 1.39 5.68 8.44
C GLY A 282 2.70 4.90 8.35
N VAL A 283 2.64 3.57 8.24
CA VAL A 283 3.83 2.72 8.04
C VAL A 283 4.54 3.08 6.75
N LEU A 284 3.80 3.22 5.63
CA LEU A 284 4.33 3.60 4.33
C LEU A 284 5.11 4.92 4.39
N ILE A 285 4.49 5.97 4.91
CA ILE A 285 5.09 7.30 4.94
C ILE A 285 6.30 7.33 5.89
N ASP A 286 6.18 6.72 7.06
CA ASP A 286 7.29 6.66 8.01
C ASP A 286 8.49 5.90 7.43
N ASP A 287 8.28 4.76 6.74
CA ASP A 287 9.36 4.04 6.06
C ASP A 287 10.05 4.93 5.01
N LEU A 288 9.28 5.64 4.19
CA LEU A 288 9.83 6.53 3.16
C LEU A 288 10.69 7.65 3.75
N VAL A 289 10.15 8.41 4.71
CA VAL A 289 10.82 9.62 5.19
C VAL A 289 11.94 9.35 6.20
N THR A 290 11.97 8.16 6.83
CA THR A 290 13.00 7.79 7.80
C THR A 290 14.06 6.86 7.24
N LYS A 291 13.69 5.90 6.38
CA LYS A 291 14.59 4.89 5.83
C LYS A 291 15.10 5.25 4.43
N GLY A 292 14.33 6.07 3.69
CA GLY A 292 14.59 6.27 2.27
C GLY A 292 14.26 5.02 1.45
N VAL A 293 14.75 5.01 0.21
CA VAL A 293 14.52 3.91 -0.73
C VAL A 293 15.80 3.61 -1.50
N ASP A 294 16.21 2.33 -1.48
CA ASP A 294 17.32 1.82 -2.28
C ASP A 294 16.83 1.12 -3.56
N GLU A 295 15.57 0.70 -3.56
CA GLU A 295 14.85 0.09 -4.68
C GLU A 295 13.39 0.60 -4.67
N PRO A 296 12.63 0.48 -5.77
CA PRO A 296 11.23 0.90 -5.77
C PRO A 296 10.44 0.25 -4.63
N TYR A 297 9.96 1.10 -3.72
CA TYR A 297 9.27 0.67 -2.51
C TYR A 297 7.89 0.07 -2.83
N ARG A 298 7.58 -1.05 -2.18
CA ARG A 298 6.25 -1.66 -2.11
C ARG A 298 5.86 -1.91 -0.67
N MET A 299 4.58 -1.64 -0.36
CA MET A 299 4.01 -1.91 0.95
C MET A 299 3.64 -3.40 1.07
N PHE A 300 4.18 -4.06 2.09
CA PHE A 300 3.82 -5.43 2.47
C PHE A 300 3.40 -5.46 3.92
N THR A 301 2.53 -6.40 4.26
CA THR A 301 2.09 -6.61 5.64
C THR A 301 3.25 -6.88 6.61
N SER A 302 4.35 -7.48 6.10
CA SER A 302 5.57 -7.73 6.88
C SER A 302 6.32 -6.46 7.32
N ARG A 303 6.03 -5.30 6.70
CA ARG A 303 6.62 -4.01 7.10
C ARG A 303 5.97 -3.40 8.34
N ALA A 304 4.77 -3.86 8.69
CA ALA A 304 4.03 -3.36 9.84
C ALA A 304 4.33 -4.24 11.08
N GLU A 305 4.79 -3.62 12.14
CA GLU A 305 5.07 -4.26 13.43
C GLU A 305 3.76 -4.61 14.15
N TYR A 306 2.79 -3.70 14.09
CA TYR A 306 1.53 -3.77 14.86
C TYR A 306 0.35 -4.27 14.01
N ARG A 307 0.53 -5.35 13.23
CA ARG A 307 -0.49 -5.83 12.29
C ARG A 307 -1.86 -6.10 12.92
N ILE A 308 -1.88 -6.58 14.18
CA ILE A 308 -3.13 -6.81 14.90
C ILE A 308 -3.91 -5.52 15.18
N LEU A 309 -3.23 -4.38 15.23
CA LEU A 309 -3.86 -3.06 15.39
C LEU A 309 -4.32 -2.46 14.06
N LEU A 310 -3.80 -2.98 12.92
CA LEU A 310 -4.03 -2.43 11.57
C LEU A 310 -4.98 -3.29 10.74
N ARG A 311 -5.93 -3.97 11.38
CA ARG A 311 -6.87 -4.84 10.69
C ARG A 311 -7.80 -4.03 9.78
N GLN A 312 -8.20 -4.66 8.66
CA GLN A 312 -9.15 -4.09 7.72
C GLN A 312 -10.54 -3.94 8.33
N ASP A 313 -10.98 -4.91 9.13
CA ASP A 313 -12.31 -5.00 9.74
C ASP A 313 -12.65 -3.85 10.70
N ASP A 314 -11.64 -3.21 11.30
CA ASP A 314 -11.81 -2.11 12.25
C ASP A 314 -11.25 -0.76 11.78
N ALA A 315 -10.96 -0.61 10.49
CA ALA A 315 -10.40 0.64 9.96
C ALA A 315 -11.32 1.85 10.19
N ASP A 316 -12.64 1.64 10.12
CA ASP A 316 -13.62 2.68 10.44
C ASP A 316 -13.55 3.10 11.92
N MET A 317 -13.37 2.16 12.83
CA MET A 317 -13.25 2.41 14.27
C MET A 317 -12.02 3.26 14.60
N ARG A 318 -10.92 3.10 13.84
CA ARG A 318 -9.66 3.83 14.06
C ARG A 318 -9.63 5.20 13.40
N LEU A 319 -10.19 5.34 12.19
CA LEU A 319 -9.91 6.48 11.31
C LEU A 319 -11.11 7.41 11.07
N THR A 320 -12.37 6.92 11.15
CA THR A 320 -13.54 7.73 10.76
C THR A 320 -13.74 8.96 11.65
N GLU A 321 -13.50 8.86 12.95
CA GLU A 321 -13.65 10.01 13.85
C GLU A 321 -12.64 11.11 13.51
N ARG A 322 -11.37 10.75 13.21
CA ARG A 322 -10.35 11.71 12.75
C ARG A 322 -10.74 12.35 11.43
N ALA A 323 -11.21 11.52 10.48
CA ALA A 323 -11.68 12.00 9.17
C ALA A 323 -12.89 12.95 9.30
N TYR A 324 -13.80 12.68 10.23
CA TYR A 324 -14.94 13.56 10.51
C TYR A 324 -14.50 14.92 11.07
N ARG A 325 -13.57 14.92 12.03
CA ARG A 325 -13.02 16.18 12.60
C ARG A 325 -12.29 17.02 11.55
N LEU A 326 -11.69 16.40 10.54
CA LEU A 326 -11.05 17.07 9.41
C LEU A 326 -12.04 17.53 8.32
N GLY A 327 -13.32 17.17 8.44
CA GLY A 327 -14.33 17.45 7.41
C GLY A 327 -14.30 16.52 6.19
N LEU A 328 -13.49 15.45 6.21
CA LEU A 328 -13.39 14.47 5.13
C LEU A 328 -14.53 13.46 5.16
N ALA A 329 -14.93 12.99 6.34
CA ALA A 329 -16.10 12.14 6.52
C ALA A 329 -17.33 12.99 6.81
N LYS A 330 -18.44 12.67 6.14
CA LYS A 330 -19.73 13.31 6.39
C LYS A 330 -20.36 12.81 7.69
N ARG A 331 -21.34 13.56 8.20
CA ARG A 331 -22.09 13.23 9.42
C ARG A 331 -22.69 11.83 9.39
N GLU A 332 -23.27 11.43 8.27
CA GLU A 332 -23.83 10.08 8.07
C GLU A 332 -22.82 8.97 8.40
N ARG A 333 -21.60 9.10 7.88
CA ARG A 333 -20.54 8.12 8.14
C ARG A 333 -20.12 8.07 9.62
N TYR A 334 -20.10 9.22 10.28
CA TYR A 334 -19.80 9.31 11.70
C TYR A 334 -20.92 8.67 12.56
N ASP A 335 -22.18 8.89 12.18
CA ASP A 335 -23.34 8.32 12.87
C ASP A 335 -23.37 6.78 12.72
N LEU A 336 -23.04 6.26 11.55
CA LEU A 336 -22.87 4.82 11.32
C LEU A 336 -21.76 4.22 12.19
N LEU A 337 -20.62 4.89 12.31
CA LEU A 337 -19.53 4.48 13.21
C LEU A 337 -20.02 4.42 14.65
N THR A 338 -20.69 5.46 15.12
CA THR A 338 -21.19 5.54 16.51
C THR A 338 -22.16 4.42 16.80
N ALA A 339 -23.13 4.18 15.93
CA ALA A 339 -24.10 3.10 16.06
C ALA A 339 -23.43 1.70 16.06
N LYS A 340 -22.40 1.50 15.21
CA LYS A 340 -21.60 0.27 15.20
C LYS A 340 -20.85 0.09 16.53
N ARG A 341 -20.17 1.12 16.99
CA ARG A 341 -19.40 1.12 18.25
C ARG A 341 -20.30 0.74 19.44
N ASP A 342 -21.44 1.41 19.59
CA ASP A 342 -22.40 1.18 20.66
C ASP A 342 -22.96 -0.26 20.64
N SER A 343 -23.23 -0.77 19.44
CA SER A 343 -23.75 -2.13 19.26
C SER A 343 -22.70 -3.20 19.56
N VAL A 344 -21.46 -3.00 19.11
CA VAL A 344 -20.32 -3.88 19.43
C VAL A 344 -20.08 -3.92 20.93
N ASP A 345 -20.01 -2.78 21.59
CA ASP A 345 -19.75 -2.68 23.04
C ASP A 345 -20.92 -3.25 23.86
N ARG A 346 -22.16 -3.16 23.37
CA ARG A 346 -23.33 -3.82 23.98
C ARG A 346 -23.22 -5.33 23.90
N LEU A 347 -22.89 -5.90 22.75
CA LEU A 347 -22.70 -7.35 22.57
C LEU A 347 -21.58 -7.89 23.46
N ILE A 348 -20.47 -7.17 23.55
CA ILE A 348 -19.34 -7.57 24.40
C ILE A 348 -19.75 -7.55 25.87
N ARG A 349 -20.41 -6.49 26.34
CA ARG A 349 -20.92 -6.40 27.72
C ARG A 349 -21.93 -7.49 28.01
N PHE A 350 -22.81 -7.82 27.08
CA PHE A 350 -23.74 -8.93 27.21
C PHE A 350 -22.97 -10.25 27.39
N ALA A 351 -22.02 -10.56 26.51
CA ALA A 351 -21.22 -11.79 26.56
C ALA A 351 -20.42 -11.92 27.88
N GLN A 352 -19.88 -10.82 28.39
CA GLN A 352 -19.14 -10.77 29.65
C GLN A 352 -20.02 -11.00 30.88
N ASN A 353 -21.30 -10.62 30.83
CA ASN A 353 -22.20 -10.67 31.98
C ASN A 353 -23.17 -11.87 31.97
N TYR A 354 -23.44 -12.44 30.79
CA TYR A 354 -24.40 -13.54 30.68
C TYR A 354 -23.78 -14.86 31.09
N SER A 355 -24.37 -15.50 32.13
CA SER A 355 -23.93 -16.79 32.69
C SER A 355 -24.68 -17.94 32.04
N ILE A 356 -23.98 -19.00 31.69
CA ILE A 356 -24.52 -20.21 31.09
C ILE A 356 -24.24 -21.40 32.01
N LYS A 357 -25.28 -22.20 32.28
CA LYS A 357 -25.16 -23.45 33.08
C LYS A 357 -24.98 -24.65 32.14
N PRO A 358 -24.20 -25.68 32.55
CA PRO A 358 -23.94 -26.88 31.74
C PRO A 358 -25.20 -27.55 31.21
N ALA A 359 -26.22 -27.69 32.06
CA ALA A 359 -27.47 -28.37 31.72
C ALA A 359 -28.22 -27.78 30.50
N TYR A 360 -27.97 -26.52 30.16
CA TYR A 360 -28.68 -25.85 29.04
C TYR A 360 -27.94 -25.88 27.72
N ILE A 361 -26.64 -26.24 27.71
CA ILE A 361 -25.83 -26.03 26.50
C ILE A 361 -24.97 -27.25 26.14
N ASN A 362 -24.69 -28.18 27.06
CA ASN A 362 -23.70 -29.24 26.80
C ASN A 362 -24.03 -30.12 25.62
N GLU A 363 -25.28 -30.52 25.42
CA GLU A 363 -25.71 -31.30 24.25
C GLU A 363 -25.39 -30.56 22.93
N GLY A 364 -25.68 -29.27 22.91
CA GLY A 364 -25.35 -28.42 21.72
C GLY A 364 -23.84 -28.23 21.52
N LEU A 365 -23.07 -28.12 22.59
CA LEU A 365 -21.61 -28.02 22.51
C LEU A 365 -20.97 -29.28 21.95
N GLU A 366 -21.42 -30.45 22.41
CA GLU A 366 -20.98 -31.76 21.90
C GLU A 366 -21.33 -31.92 20.41
N ALA A 367 -22.55 -31.53 20.02
CA ALA A 367 -22.97 -31.52 18.61
C ALA A 367 -22.11 -30.59 17.72
N LEU A 368 -21.57 -29.51 18.30
CA LEU A 368 -20.64 -28.61 17.63
C LEU A 368 -19.18 -29.03 17.76
N GLY A 369 -18.87 -30.21 18.26
CA GLY A 369 -17.53 -30.78 18.36
C GLY A 369 -16.63 -30.11 19.40
N THR A 370 -17.20 -29.49 20.45
CA THR A 370 -16.41 -28.87 21.52
C THR A 370 -16.74 -29.52 22.88
N ALA A 371 -15.79 -29.44 23.81
CA ALA A 371 -15.92 -30.08 25.13
C ALA A 371 -17.10 -29.51 25.95
N PRO A 372 -17.88 -30.38 26.63
CA PRO A 372 -18.96 -29.93 27.51
C PRO A 372 -18.42 -29.14 28.71
N LEU A 373 -19.27 -28.32 29.28
CA LEU A 373 -18.96 -27.55 30.48
C LEU A 373 -19.09 -28.43 31.76
N LYS A 374 -18.15 -28.28 32.67
CA LYS A 374 -18.20 -28.91 34.01
C LYS A 374 -18.92 -28.01 35.04
N GLN A 375 -18.90 -26.73 34.85
CA GLN A 375 -19.50 -25.71 35.73
C GLN A 375 -20.05 -24.54 34.88
N GLY A 376 -20.83 -23.67 35.52
CA GLY A 376 -21.30 -22.44 34.87
C GLY A 376 -20.16 -21.53 34.48
N VAL A 377 -20.25 -20.96 33.27
CA VAL A 377 -19.25 -20.02 32.70
C VAL A 377 -19.96 -18.78 32.16
N ARG A 378 -19.21 -17.76 31.84
CA ARG A 378 -19.71 -16.61 31.06
C ARG A 378 -19.78 -16.96 29.58
N LEU A 379 -20.70 -16.34 28.85
CA LEU A 379 -20.83 -16.56 27.41
C LEU A 379 -19.54 -16.23 26.65
N ILE A 380 -18.81 -15.22 27.09
CA ILE A 380 -17.52 -14.85 26.52
C ILE A 380 -16.53 -16.02 26.55
N ASP A 381 -16.51 -16.83 27.59
CA ASP A 381 -15.61 -17.99 27.73
C ASP A 381 -15.86 -19.05 26.63
N LEU A 382 -17.10 -19.12 26.13
CA LEU A 382 -17.47 -19.99 25.02
C LEU A 382 -17.10 -19.35 23.67
N ILE A 383 -17.32 -18.05 23.51
CA ILE A 383 -16.94 -17.32 22.29
C ILE A 383 -15.42 -17.42 22.04
N LEU A 384 -14.61 -17.45 23.09
CA LEU A 384 -13.16 -17.59 23.00
C LEU A 384 -12.68 -18.96 22.49
N ARG A 385 -13.57 -19.99 22.46
CA ARG A 385 -13.20 -21.30 21.92
C ARG A 385 -13.06 -21.27 20.40
N PRO A 386 -11.98 -21.83 19.82
CA PRO A 386 -11.74 -21.77 18.37
C PRO A 386 -12.86 -22.37 17.51
N GLN A 387 -13.55 -23.40 18.03
CA GLN A 387 -14.61 -24.12 17.31
C GLN A 387 -15.95 -23.37 17.29
N LEU A 388 -16.10 -22.34 18.15
CA LEU A 388 -17.34 -21.61 18.33
C LEU A 388 -17.22 -20.19 17.76
N ASP A 389 -18.34 -19.74 17.22
CA ASP A 389 -18.58 -18.37 16.79
C ASP A 389 -19.91 -17.87 17.31
N MET A 390 -20.17 -16.57 17.21
CA MET A 390 -21.43 -15.99 17.70
C MET A 390 -22.65 -16.51 16.94
N ALA A 391 -22.50 -16.85 15.66
CA ALA A 391 -23.58 -17.40 14.85
C ALA A 391 -24.01 -18.78 15.41
N LYS A 392 -23.07 -19.71 15.59
CA LYS A 392 -23.33 -21.04 16.20
C LYS A 392 -23.89 -20.91 17.59
N LEU A 393 -23.31 -20.09 18.45
CA LEU A 393 -23.76 -19.87 19.79
C LEU A 393 -25.18 -19.27 19.87
N SER A 394 -25.56 -18.45 18.89
CA SER A 394 -26.92 -17.88 18.82
C SER A 394 -27.99 -18.94 18.58
N THR A 395 -27.67 -20.11 18.02
CA THR A 395 -28.59 -21.24 17.88
C THR A 395 -28.83 -21.95 19.18
N LEU A 396 -27.86 -21.94 20.11
CA LEU A 396 -27.89 -22.61 21.40
C LEU A 396 -28.35 -21.68 22.55
N VAL A 397 -28.17 -20.37 22.38
CA VAL A 397 -28.44 -19.37 23.44
C VAL A 397 -29.48 -18.37 22.94
N PRO A 398 -30.77 -18.58 23.21
CA PRO A 398 -31.88 -17.72 22.77
C PRO A 398 -31.70 -16.24 23.15
N ALA A 399 -31.12 -15.96 24.31
CA ALA A 399 -30.84 -14.60 24.77
C ALA A 399 -29.80 -13.91 23.86
N LEU A 400 -28.76 -14.61 23.38
CA LEU A 400 -27.80 -14.07 22.42
C LEU A 400 -28.49 -13.80 21.09
N LYS A 401 -29.33 -14.73 20.62
CA LYS A 401 -30.10 -14.53 19.38
C LYS A 401 -30.98 -13.27 19.46
N GLN A 402 -31.59 -13.03 20.62
CA GLN A 402 -32.41 -11.83 20.86
C GLN A 402 -31.54 -10.56 20.81
N GLU A 403 -30.39 -10.54 21.49
CA GLU A 403 -29.45 -9.40 21.47
C GLU A 403 -28.96 -9.08 20.06
N ILE A 404 -28.65 -10.09 19.24
CA ILE A 404 -28.27 -9.93 17.84
C ILE A 404 -29.46 -9.42 17.01
N SER A 405 -30.68 -9.88 17.25
CA SER A 405 -31.88 -9.52 16.49
C SER A 405 -32.26 -8.04 16.59
N VAL A 406 -31.91 -7.38 17.69
CA VAL A 406 -32.13 -5.94 17.90
C VAL A 406 -31.30 -5.07 16.95
N ILE A 407 -30.19 -5.59 16.44
CA ILE A 407 -29.33 -4.89 15.46
C ILE A 407 -30.05 -4.88 14.10
N LYS A 408 -30.53 -3.72 13.68
CA LYS A 408 -31.34 -3.59 12.46
C LYS A 408 -30.49 -3.50 11.20
N ASN A 409 -29.40 -2.72 11.26
CA ASN A 409 -28.56 -2.42 10.12
C ASN A 409 -27.16 -3.01 10.32
N ARG A 410 -26.52 -3.51 9.26
CA ARG A 410 -25.13 -4.02 9.26
C ARG A 410 -24.89 -5.09 10.34
N ARG A 411 -25.89 -5.94 10.59
CA ARG A 411 -25.89 -6.92 11.68
C ARG A 411 -24.68 -7.85 11.62
N GLU A 412 -24.42 -8.44 10.46
CA GLU A 412 -23.32 -9.38 10.26
C GLU A 412 -21.97 -8.73 10.57
N GLU A 413 -21.72 -7.56 10.00
CA GLU A 413 -20.50 -6.79 10.25
C GLU A 413 -20.31 -6.43 11.74
N ILE A 414 -21.39 -6.06 12.44
CA ILE A 414 -21.33 -5.71 13.85
C ILE A 414 -21.05 -6.94 14.73
N VAL A 415 -21.70 -8.06 14.41
CA VAL A 415 -21.51 -9.33 15.13
C VAL A 415 -20.09 -9.84 14.93
N GLU A 416 -19.60 -9.83 13.71
CA GLU A 416 -18.21 -10.19 13.36
C GLU A 416 -17.21 -9.29 14.09
N ALA A 417 -17.39 -7.97 14.05
CA ALA A 417 -16.52 -7.02 14.74
C ALA A 417 -16.50 -7.26 16.28
N ALA A 418 -17.64 -7.58 16.88
CA ALA A 418 -17.71 -7.91 18.30
C ALA A 418 -16.98 -9.23 18.63
N GLU A 419 -17.17 -10.25 17.80
CA GLU A 419 -16.50 -11.55 17.94
C GLU A 419 -14.98 -11.42 17.82
N ILE A 420 -14.50 -10.75 16.76
CA ILE A 420 -13.08 -10.52 16.52
C ILE A 420 -12.47 -9.75 17.71
N LYS A 421 -13.14 -8.68 18.18
CA LYS A 421 -12.65 -7.88 19.30
C LYS A 421 -12.55 -8.75 20.58
N MET A 422 -13.52 -9.60 20.88
CA MET A 422 -13.45 -10.51 22.02
C MET A 422 -12.32 -11.53 21.89
N LYS A 423 -12.23 -12.22 20.75
CA LYS A 423 -11.23 -13.28 20.53
C LYS A 423 -9.79 -12.76 20.54
N TYR A 424 -9.57 -11.55 20.07
CA TYR A 424 -8.23 -10.97 19.95
C TYR A 424 -7.88 -9.95 21.03
N GLN A 425 -8.75 -9.68 22.00
CA GLN A 425 -8.55 -8.63 23.01
C GLN A 425 -7.19 -8.73 23.72
N GLY A 426 -6.79 -9.91 24.16
CA GLY A 426 -5.52 -10.10 24.85
C GLY A 426 -4.28 -9.79 23.99
N TYR A 427 -4.36 -10.07 22.69
CA TYR A 427 -3.30 -9.72 21.73
C TYR A 427 -3.30 -8.22 21.44
N ILE A 428 -4.47 -7.63 21.26
CA ILE A 428 -4.65 -6.19 21.03
C ILE A 428 -4.08 -5.38 22.19
N ASP A 429 -4.39 -5.77 23.44
CA ASP A 429 -3.92 -5.07 24.64
C ASP A 429 -2.40 -5.16 24.79
N ARG A 430 -1.81 -6.31 24.46
CA ARG A 430 -0.36 -6.50 24.47
C ARG A 430 0.32 -5.62 23.45
N GLU A 431 -0.16 -5.62 22.19
CA GLU A 431 0.41 -4.79 21.13
C GLU A 431 0.26 -3.30 21.44
N LYS A 432 -0.89 -2.88 21.98
CA LYS A 432 -1.07 -1.49 22.42
C LYS A 432 -0.06 -1.08 23.48
N MET A 433 0.18 -1.94 24.48
CA MET A 433 1.22 -1.61 25.49
C MET A 433 2.61 -1.44 24.87
N ILE A 434 2.94 -2.23 23.85
CA ILE A 434 4.21 -2.11 23.14
C ILE A 434 4.24 -0.82 22.32
N ALA A 435 3.17 -0.54 21.57
CA ALA A 435 3.04 0.69 20.78
C ALA A 435 3.12 1.95 21.66
N ASP A 436 2.43 1.94 22.83
CA ASP A 436 2.44 3.05 23.79
C ASP A 436 3.84 3.32 24.36
N LYS A 437 4.66 2.29 24.57
CA LYS A 437 6.05 2.47 25.02
C LYS A 437 6.89 3.18 23.96
N ILE A 438 6.71 2.80 22.68
CA ILE A 438 7.42 3.43 21.56
C ILE A 438 6.87 4.83 21.30
N SER A 439 5.55 5.03 21.42
CA SER A 439 4.90 6.34 21.29
C SER A 439 5.45 7.39 22.27
N ARG A 440 5.94 6.99 23.45
CA ARG A 440 6.62 7.93 24.35
C ARG A 440 7.88 8.52 23.74
N LEU A 441 8.58 7.77 22.90
CA LEU A 441 9.75 8.24 22.16
C LEU A 441 9.36 9.15 20.99
N GLU A 442 8.12 9.01 20.45
CA GLU A 442 7.58 9.92 19.42
C GLU A 442 7.32 11.34 19.94
N HIS A 443 7.15 11.50 21.23
CA HIS A 443 6.98 12.83 21.84
C HIS A 443 8.30 13.54 22.14
N ILE A 444 9.44 12.86 21.99
CA ILE A 444 10.76 13.43 22.25
C ILE A 444 11.28 14.01 20.93
N ARG A 445 11.01 15.28 20.69
CA ARG A 445 11.47 16.01 19.50
C ARG A 445 12.98 16.28 19.59
N ILE A 446 13.69 16.00 18.49
CA ILE A 446 15.13 16.19 18.38
C ILE A 446 15.57 17.01 17.16
N ARG A 447 14.69 17.21 16.16
CA ARG A 447 15.02 17.98 14.96
C ARG A 447 15.58 19.34 15.29
N GLY A 448 16.72 19.69 14.68
CA GLY A 448 17.38 20.97 14.86
C GLY A 448 17.97 21.21 16.25
N LYS A 449 17.95 20.22 17.16
CA LYS A 449 18.51 20.37 18.51
C LYS A 449 19.99 20.02 18.62
N PHE A 450 20.49 19.24 17.70
CA PHE A 450 21.84 18.69 17.77
C PHE A 450 22.63 18.98 16.49
N ASP A 451 23.87 19.35 16.66
CA ASP A 451 24.91 19.20 15.63
C ASP A 451 25.46 17.79 15.76
N TYR A 452 24.91 16.86 14.98
CA TYR A 452 25.27 15.44 15.04
C TYR A 452 26.76 15.21 14.73
N SER A 453 27.38 16.08 13.93
CA SER A 453 28.80 15.98 13.59
C SER A 453 29.72 16.08 14.82
N GLN A 454 29.32 16.81 15.86
CA GLN A 454 30.04 17.05 17.09
C GLN A 454 29.81 15.99 18.18
N ILE A 455 28.84 15.09 17.99
CA ILE A 455 28.52 14.07 18.99
C ILE A 455 29.41 12.83 18.76
N HIS A 456 30.65 12.90 19.25
CA HIS A 456 31.66 11.84 19.06
C HIS A 456 31.28 10.49 19.69
N ALA A 457 30.37 10.47 20.65
CA ALA A 457 29.87 9.25 21.28
C ALA A 457 28.96 8.40 20.33
N LEU A 458 28.38 9.02 19.31
CA LEU A 458 27.59 8.29 18.27
C LEU A 458 28.57 7.56 17.31
N SER A 459 28.12 6.43 16.78
CA SER A 459 28.81 5.75 15.68
C SER A 459 28.94 6.68 14.45
N THR A 460 29.99 6.47 13.64
CA THR A 460 30.20 7.28 12.42
C THR A 460 29.02 7.17 11.46
N GLU A 461 28.46 5.96 11.31
CA GLU A 461 27.28 5.70 10.50
C GLU A 461 26.06 6.46 11.04
N ALA A 462 25.83 6.39 12.36
CA ALA A 462 24.71 7.08 13.00
C ALA A 462 24.81 8.60 12.80
N ARG A 463 25.99 9.21 13.00
CA ARG A 463 26.19 10.65 12.78
C ARG A 463 25.80 11.08 11.37
N GLN A 464 26.36 10.40 10.36
CA GLN A 464 26.10 10.72 8.95
C GLN A 464 24.61 10.59 8.59
N LYS A 465 23.96 9.53 9.07
CA LYS A 465 22.53 9.30 8.79
C LYS A 465 21.63 10.27 9.53
N LEU A 466 21.89 10.56 10.79
CA LEU A 466 21.13 11.53 11.58
C LEU A 466 21.27 12.94 11.00
N GLU A 467 22.46 13.33 10.55
CA GLU A 467 22.70 14.63 9.90
C GLU A 467 21.94 14.73 8.57
N ARG A 468 21.98 13.68 7.74
CA ARG A 468 21.28 13.66 6.44
C ARG A 468 19.76 13.66 6.57
N ILE A 469 19.23 12.85 7.49
CA ILE A 469 17.78 12.61 7.60
C ILE A 469 17.10 13.66 8.48
N ASP A 470 17.81 14.14 9.51
CA ASP A 470 17.31 15.07 10.54
C ASP A 470 15.93 14.65 11.08
N PRO A 471 15.86 13.48 11.76
CA PRO A 471 14.59 12.94 12.25
C PRO A 471 13.91 13.86 13.24
N GLU A 472 12.59 13.92 13.22
CA GLU A 472 11.82 14.80 14.10
C GLU A 472 11.87 14.33 15.55
N THR A 473 11.89 13.00 15.76
CA THR A 473 11.77 12.39 17.10
C THR A 473 12.81 11.30 17.35
N ILE A 474 13.00 10.94 18.62
CA ILE A 474 13.84 9.80 19.02
C ILE A 474 13.32 8.48 18.42
N ALA A 475 12.00 8.28 18.38
CA ALA A 475 11.44 7.07 17.80
C ALA A 475 11.73 6.97 16.29
N GLN A 476 11.68 8.06 15.56
CA GLN A 476 12.08 8.10 14.15
C GLN A 476 13.56 7.78 13.99
N ALA A 477 14.42 8.40 14.81
CA ALA A 477 15.85 8.08 14.83
C ALA A 477 16.11 6.59 15.03
N SER A 478 15.38 5.94 15.95
CA SER A 478 15.54 4.50 16.23
C SER A 478 15.17 3.56 15.07
N ARG A 479 14.37 4.04 14.11
CA ARG A 479 13.95 3.28 12.92
C ARG A 479 14.88 3.44 11.72
N ILE A 480 15.82 4.36 11.78
CA ILE A 480 16.80 4.56 10.72
C ILE A 480 17.76 3.37 10.69
N PRO A 481 17.89 2.64 9.57
CA PRO A 481 18.83 1.52 9.48
C PRO A 481 20.26 1.97 9.77
N GLY A 482 20.95 1.25 10.68
CA GLY A 482 22.32 1.58 11.11
C GLY A 482 22.40 2.49 12.34
N ILE A 483 21.28 2.92 12.90
CA ILE A 483 21.22 3.53 14.23
C ILE A 483 21.05 2.42 15.27
N SER A 484 21.99 2.30 16.18
CA SER A 484 21.99 1.27 17.22
C SER A 484 21.18 1.71 18.46
N PRO A 485 20.75 0.77 19.32
CA PRO A 485 20.20 1.11 20.64
C PRO A 485 21.13 1.97 21.50
N SER A 486 22.45 1.78 21.35
CA SER A 486 23.47 2.61 22.07
C SER A 486 23.41 4.06 21.57
N ASP A 487 23.29 4.29 20.26
CA ASP A 487 23.18 5.64 19.69
C ASP A 487 21.90 6.33 20.21
N ILE A 488 20.79 5.60 20.30
CA ILE A 488 19.53 6.11 20.85
C ILE A 488 19.66 6.49 22.32
N ASN A 489 20.35 5.66 23.12
CA ASN A 489 20.60 5.98 24.53
C ASN A 489 21.44 7.26 24.69
N ILE A 490 22.43 7.49 23.82
CA ILE A 490 23.19 8.73 23.79
C ILE A 490 22.29 9.93 23.53
N LEU A 491 21.43 9.83 22.53
CA LEU A 491 20.46 10.90 22.21
C LEU A 491 19.49 11.16 23.38
N LEU A 492 19.02 10.11 24.06
CA LEU A 492 18.16 10.24 25.24
C LEU A 492 18.86 10.97 26.38
N LEU A 493 20.12 10.64 26.65
CA LEU A 493 20.94 11.34 27.67
C LEU A 493 21.09 12.82 27.30
N LEU A 494 21.34 13.16 26.05
CA LEU A 494 21.52 14.53 25.59
C LEU A 494 20.21 15.36 25.67
N VAL A 495 19.03 14.73 25.61
CA VAL A 495 17.73 15.41 25.84
C VAL A 495 17.33 15.41 27.31
N GLY A 496 18.18 14.90 28.22
CA GLY A 496 17.93 14.92 29.67
C GLY A 496 16.95 13.86 30.16
N ARG A 497 16.94 12.70 29.53
CA ARG A 497 16.10 11.55 29.92
C ARG A 497 16.86 10.25 30.04
#